data_ee7ecc4886308c14599aa74a00ddc15c
#
_entry.id   ee7ecc4886308c14599aa74a00ddc15c
#
_cell.length_a   1.000
_cell.length_b   1.000
_cell.length_c   1.000
_cell.angle_alpha   90.00
_cell.angle_beta   90.00
_cell.angle_gamma   90.00
#
_symmetry.space_group_name_H-M   'P 1'
#
loop_
_entity.id
_entity.type
_entity.pdbx_description
1 polymer ?
#
loop_
_entity_poly.entity_id
_entity_poly.type
_entity_poly.pdbx_seq_one_letter_code
_entity_poly.pdbx_strand_id
1 'polypeptide(L)'
;MSMNICGAPCCWGVDDVKNPYLPPWQRVLKEAREAGYRAIELGPYGYLPINVEEVSAELKKNGLSIVAGTIFDDLVDENNYENLLKQTDDICSLITKLPPLPVHEGQHYPTPYMTIMDWGHDERDYAAGHSDKAPRLTEVQWNTMITHIKGICKKAAEYGVRPVIHPHAGGYIEFADEIDGIIRDIPYELAGLCLDTGHLYYSGMDPVEWLKKYASRLDYVHFKDVDETVYREVLGMKIRFFEACGKGAMCPIGKGTLDYPGIKKALLEIGYSGYITIEQERDPRNSDTSLRDVKESVTYLKSVGFSK
;
A
#
# COMPACT_ATOMS: atom_id res chain seq x y z
N MET A 1 -8.76 -10.38 18.44
CA MET A 1 -7.97 -9.71 17.38
C MET A 1 -8.21 -10.46 16.07
N SER A 2 -8.58 -9.76 15.03
CA SER A 2 -8.85 -10.33 13.71
C SER A 2 -7.91 -9.66 12.70
N MET A 3 -7.09 -10.46 12.02
CA MET A 3 -6.18 -10.01 10.96
C MET A 3 -6.65 -10.64 9.64
N ASN A 4 -7.33 -9.84 8.81
CA ASN A 4 -8.00 -10.31 7.61
C ASN A 4 -7.14 -10.01 6.38
N ILE A 5 -6.73 -11.06 5.69
CA ILE A 5 -5.87 -10.94 4.51
C ILE A 5 -6.70 -10.53 3.30
N CYS A 6 -6.26 -9.49 2.62
CA CYS A 6 -6.76 -9.00 1.34
C CYS A 6 -5.58 -8.78 0.36
N GLY A 7 -5.86 -8.30 -0.83
CA GLY A 7 -4.84 -8.10 -1.84
C GLY A 7 -4.92 -6.74 -2.51
N ALA A 8 -3.97 -6.48 -3.41
CA ALA A 8 -3.95 -5.30 -4.25
C ALA A 8 -3.69 -5.68 -5.71
N PRO A 9 -4.19 -4.90 -6.68
CA PRO A 9 -3.99 -5.14 -8.10
C PRO A 9 -2.52 -5.11 -8.54
N CYS A 10 -1.61 -4.48 -7.79
CA CYS A 10 -0.17 -4.49 -8.06
C CYS A 10 0.41 -5.92 -8.09
N CYS A 11 -0.21 -6.90 -7.41
CA CYS A 11 0.14 -8.32 -7.53
C CYS A 11 -0.04 -8.87 -8.96
N TRP A 12 -0.76 -8.15 -9.80
CA TRP A 12 -0.94 -8.45 -11.23
C TRP A 12 -0.22 -7.43 -12.13
N GLY A 13 0.65 -6.59 -11.57
CA GLY A 13 1.39 -5.55 -12.27
C GLY A 13 0.54 -4.32 -12.60
N VAL A 14 -0.49 -4.07 -11.81
CA VAL A 14 -1.40 -2.93 -12.04
C VAL A 14 -0.99 -1.77 -11.16
N ASP A 15 -0.04 -0.97 -11.65
CA ASP A 15 0.49 0.20 -10.94
C ASP A 15 0.24 1.51 -11.71
N ASP A 16 0.16 1.46 -13.04
CA ASP A 16 -0.14 2.61 -13.90
C ASP A 16 -1.21 2.26 -14.93
N VAL A 17 -2.33 2.98 -14.91
CA VAL A 17 -3.45 2.78 -15.86
C VAL A 17 -3.08 2.97 -17.33
N LYS A 18 -1.98 3.68 -17.60
CA LYS A 18 -1.48 3.91 -18.96
C LYS A 18 -0.65 2.75 -19.50
N ASN A 19 -0.31 1.78 -18.68
CA ASN A 19 0.49 0.64 -19.13
C ASN A 19 -0.34 -0.25 -20.08
N PRO A 20 0.13 -0.47 -21.34
CA PRO A 20 -0.64 -1.20 -22.35
C PRO A 20 -0.72 -2.72 -22.09
N TYR A 21 0.00 -3.24 -21.12
CA TYR A 21 0.07 -4.67 -20.81
C TYR A 21 -0.78 -5.08 -19.59
N LEU A 22 -1.62 -4.18 -19.07
CA LEU A 22 -2.46 -4.49 -17.93
C LEU A 22 -3.41 -5.66 -18.22
N PRO A 23 -3.56 -6.61 -17.28
CA PRO A 23 -4.59 -7.64 -17.41
C PRO A 23 -6.00 -7.02 -17.30
N PRO A 24 -7.02 -7.64 -17.92
CA PRO A 24 -8.40 -7.19 -17.73
C PRO A 24 -8.80 -7.18 -16.24
N TRP A 25 -9.43 -6.11 -15.79
CA TRP A 25 -9.80 -5.94 -14.38
C TRP A 25 -10.72 -7.06 -13.84
N GLN A 26 -11.62 -7.60 -14.67
CA GLN A 26 -12.46 -8.73 -14.31
C GLN A 26 -11.64 -9.99 -14.03
N ARG A 27 -10.53 -10.21 -14.76
CA ARG A 27 -9.59 -11.30 -14.49
C ARG A 27 -8.97 -11.14 -13.11
N VAL A 28 -8.52 -9.94 -12.77
CA VAL A 28 -7.88 -9.65 -11.47
C VAL A 28 -8.86 -9.92 -10.33
N LEU A 29 -10.10 -9.43 -10.41
CA LEU A 29 -11.12 -9.69 -9.39
C LEU A 29 -11.45 -11.19 -9.24
N LYS A 30 -11.59 -11.91 -10.35
CA LYS A 30 -11.82 -13.35 -10.35
C LYS A 30 -10.67 -14.10 -9.68
N GLU A 31 -9.44 -13.82 -10.07
CA GLU A 31 -8.24 -14.47 -9.53
C GLU A 31 -8.00 -14.11 -8.06
N ALA A 32 -8.27 -12.87 -7.64
CA ALA A 32 -8.27 -12.45 -6.24
C ALA A 32 -9.24 -13.30 -5.40
N ARG A 33 -10.44 -13.54 -5.93
CA ARG A 33 -11.42 -14.44 -5.28
C ARG A 33 -10.93 -15.87 -5.22
N GLU A 34 -10.34 -16.39 -6.29
CA GLU A 34 -9.77 -17.74 -6.34
C GLU A 34 -8.59 -17.93 -5.37
N ALA A 35 -7.82 -16.87 -5.13
CA ALA A 35 -6.76 -16.85 -4.11
C ALA A 35 -7.28 -16.89 -2.67
N GLY A 36 -8.58 -16.63 -2.50
CA GLY A 36 -9.25 -16.68 -1.19
C GLY A 36 -9.54 -15.34 -0.56
N TYR A 37 -9.25 -14.23 -1.25
CA TYR A 37 -9.55 -12.89 -0.74
C TYR A 37 -11.05 -12.64 -0.61
N ARG A 38 -11.41 -11.74 0.30
CA ARG A 38 -12.74 -11.16 0.48
C ARG A 38 -12.73 -9.65 0.24
N ALA A 39 -11.54 -9.08 0.18
CA ALA A 39 -11.33 -7.67 -0.12
C ALA A 39 -10.09 -7.51 -1.00
N ILE A 40 -10.09 -6.43 -1.77
CA ILE A 40 -8.98 -6.01 -2.63
C ILE A 40 -8.91 -4.48 -2.60
N GLU A 41 -7.75 -3.90 -2.81
CA GLU A 41 -7.63 -2.46 -3.03
C GLU A 41 -8.16 -2.07 -4.41
N LEU A 42 -8.53 -0.79 -4.54
CA LEU A 42 -9.00 -0.25 -5.82
C LEU A 42 -7.92 -0.33 -6.91
N GLY A 43 -6.64 -0.21 -6.50
CA GLY A 43 -5.54 0.05 -7.41
C GLY A 43 -5.58 1.48 -7.97
N PRO A 44 -4.82 1.77 -9.03
CA PRO A 44 -4.80 3.09 -9.61
C PRO A 44 -6.18 3.48 -10.16
N TYR A 45 -6.64 4.70 -9.83
CA TYR A 45 -7.96 5.18 -10.24
C TYR A 45 -8.15 5.15 -11.75
N GLY A 46 -9.23 4.52 -12.20
CA GLY A 46 -9.54 4.29 -13.62
C GLY A 46 -9.09 2.93 -14.19
N TYR A 47 -8.40 2.10 -13.42
CA TYR A 47 -8.18 0.70 -13.78
C TYR A 47 -9.47 -0.12 -13.67
N LEU A 48 -10.15 -0.07 -12.53
CA LEU A 48 -11.54 -0.49 -12.45
C LEU A 48 -12.42 0.64 -13.06
N PRO A 49 -13.53 0.29 -13.73
CA PRO A 49 -14.47 1.30 -14.21
C PRO A 49 -14.90 2.27 -13.10
N ILE A 50 -15.13 3.53 -13.45
CA ILE A 50 -15.66 4.52 -12.51
C ILE A 50 -17.17 4.43 -12.34
N ASN A 51 -17.85 3.59 -13.11
CA ASN A 51 -19.26 3.32 -12.98
C ASN A 51 -19.54 2.43 -11.76
N VAL A 52 -20.18 2.99 -10.74
CA VAL A 52 -20.46 2.31 -9.46
C VAL A 52 -21.28 1.04 -9.65
N GLU A 53 -22.26 1.04 -10.55
CA GLU A 53 -23.16 -0.11 -10.77
C GLU A 53 -22.39 -1.28 -11.40
N GLU A 54 -21.57 -0.98 -12.41
CA GLU A 54 -20.74 -1.97 -13.10
C GLU A 54 -19.72 -2.63 -12.15
N VAL A 55 -18.97 -1.81 -11.40
CA VAL A 55 -17.97 -2.32 -10.45
C VAL A 55 -18.65 -3.07 -9.30
N SER A 56 -19.75 -2.54 -8.75
CA SER A 56 -20.48 -3.23 -7.67
C SER A 56 -21.03 -4.58 -8.10
N ALA A 57 -21.50 -4.71 -9.34
CA ALA A 57 -22.01 -5.97 -9.86
C ALA A 57 -20.89 -7.03 -9.93
N GLU A 58 -19.71 -6.67 -10.47
CA GLU A 58 -18.60 -7.61 -10.59
C GLU A 58 -17.98 -7.95 -9.21
N LEU A 59 -17.86 -6.96 -8.29
CA LEU A 59 -17.45 -7.20 -6.91
C LEU A 59 -18.39 -8.18 -6.21
N LYS A 60 -19.69 -7.97 -6.28
CA LYS A 60 -20.70 -8.88 -5.70
C LYS A 60 -20.64 -10.28 -6.30
N LYS A 61 -20.50 -10.39 -7.61
CA LYS A 61 -20.36 -11.66 -8.32
C LYS A 61 -19.16 -12.48 -7.81
N ASN A 62 -18.05 -11.79 -7.51
CA ASN A 62 -16.85 -12.42 -6.98
C ASN A 62 -16.83 -12.47 -5.43
N GLY A 63 -17.81 -11.91 -4.73
CA GLY A 63 -17.85 -11.84 -3.26
C GLY A 63 -16.66 -11.05 -2.68
N LEU A 64 -16.33 -9.95 -3.33
CA LEU A 64 -15.26 -9.01 -2.95
C LEU A 64 -15.83 -7.66 -2.56
N SER A 65 -15.08 -6.92 -1.75
CA SER A 65 -15.29 -5.49 -1.44
C SER A 65 -13.98 -4.73 -1.60
N ILE A 66 -14.06 -3.40 -1.70
CA ILE A 66 -12.87 -2.54 -1.76
C ILE A 66 -12.44 -2.16 -0.35
N VAL A 67 -11.18 -2.40 -0.01
CA VAL A 67 -10.60 -2.11 1.31
C VAL A 67 -9.97 -0.73 1.39
N ALA A 68 -9.38 -0.24 0.30
CA ALA A 68 -8.76 1.08 0.23
C ALA A 68 -8.75 1.62 -1.21
N GLY A 69 -8.70 2.93 -1.33
CA GLY A 69 -8.26 3.66 -2.52
C GLY A 69 -6.93 4.35 -2.24
N THR A 70 -6.23 4.80 -3.28
CA THR A 70 -4.86 5.28 -3.16
C THR A 70 -4.62 6.57 -3.92
N ILE A 71 -4.01 7.56 -3.25
CA ILE A 71 -3.29 8.67 -3.87
C ILE A 71 -1.82 8.24 -3.99
N PHE A 72 -1.30 8.23 -5.20
CA PHE A 72 0.09 7.92 -5.52
C PHE A 72 0.57 8.94 -6.55
N ASP A 73 1.04 10.09 -6.04
CA ASP A 73 1.32 11.27 -6.86
C ASP A 73 2.36 12.17 -6.17
N ASP A 74 2.85 13.19 -6.87
CA ASP A 74 3.75 14.18 -6.34
C ASP A 74 3.07 15.06 -5.29
N LEU A 75 3.43 14.83 -4.03
CA LEU A 75 2.94 15.60 -2.89
C LEU A 75 3.77 16.86 -2.62
N VAL A 76 4.85 17.10 -3.38
CA VAL A 76 5.81 18.18 -3.16
C VAL A 76 5.60 19.36 -4.11
N ASP A 77 5.11 19.11 -5.34
CA ASP A 77 4.85 20.17 -6.32
C ASP A 77 3.69 21.06 -5.84
N GLU A 78 3.99 22.35 -5.58
CA GLU A 78 3.01 23.34 -5.11
C GLU A 78 1.81 23.50 -6.07
N ASN A 79 2.00 23.21 -7.36
CA ASN A 79 0.95 23.32 -8.37
C ASN A 79 0.02 22.10 -8.43
N ASN A 80 0.37 21.01 -7.72
CA ASN A 80 -0.40 19.76 -7.76
C ASN A 80 -1.58 19.73 -6.76
N TYR A 81 -1.72 20.70 -5.88
CA TYR A 81 -2.69 20.67 -4.78
C TYR A 81 -4.13 20.44 -5.22
N GLU A 82 -4.60 21.21 -6.18
CA GLU A 82 -5.99 21.09 -6.69
C GLU A 82 -6.24 19.73 -7.36
N ASN A 83 -5.24 19.19 -8.06
CA ASN A 83 -5.31 17.86 -8.65
C ASN A 83 -5.40 16.76 -7.56
N LEU A 84 -4.60 16.88 -6.49
CA LEU A 84 -4.64 15.94 -5.36
C LEU A 84 -6.01 15.95 -4.67
N LEU A 85 -6.60 17.13 -4.47
CA LEU A 85 -7.96 17.25 -3.91
C LEU A 85 -9.01 16.63 -4.84
N LYS A 86 -8.88 16.86 -6.14
CA LYS A 86 -9.78 16.28 -7.13
C LYS A 86 -9.68 14.77 -7.17
N GLN A 87 -8.48 14.21 -7.18
CA GLN A 87 -8.25 12.75 -7.12
C GLN A 87 -8.86 12.16 -5.84
N THR A 88 -8.68 12.83 -4.69
CA THR A 88 -9.27 12.41 -3.41
C THR A 88 -10.80 12.37 -3.49
N ASP A 89 -11.41 13.41 -4.05
CA ASP A 89 -12.86 13.49 -4.25
C ASP A 89 -13.38 12.36 -5.14
N ASP A 90 -12.76 12.18 -6.30
CA ASP A 90 -13.11 11.14 -7.27
C ASP A 90 -13.03 9.73 -6.64
N ILE A 91 -11.91 9.42 -5.97
CA ILE A 91 -11.69 8.10 -5.35
C ILE A 91 -12.65 7.88 -4.19
N CYS A 92 -12.77 8.81 -3.25
CA CYS A 92 -13.67 8.67 -2.10
C CYS A 92 -15.13 8.57 -2.53
N SER A 93 -15.56 9.36 -3.52
CA SER A 93 -16.91 9.28 -4.08
C SER A 93 -17.22 7.92 -4.69
N LEU A 94 -16.22 7.24 -5.27
CA LEU A 94 -16.37 5.89 -5.81
C LEU A 94 -16.40 4.84 -4.68
N ILE A 95 -15.34 4.75 -3.88
CA ILE A 95 -15.14 3.64 -2.94
C ILE A 95 -16.22 3.57 -1.85
N THR A 96 -16.78 4.71 -1.42
CA THR A 96 -17.83 4.76 -0.40
C THR A 96 -19.20 4.27 -0.90
N LYS A 97 -19.39 4.14 -2.22
CA LYS A 97 -20.61 3.61 -2.83
C LYS A 97 -20.53 2.12 -3.17
N LEU A 98 -19.34 1.51 -3.01
CA LEU A 98 -19.10 0.11 -3.32
C LEU A 98 -19.51 -0.79 -2.12
N PRO A 99 -19.62 -2.13 -2.30
CA PRO A 99 -20.01 -3.02 -1.23
C PRO A 99 -19.13 -2.85 0.02
N PRO A 100 -19.71 -2.60 1.21
CA PRO A 100 -18.94 -2.34 2.43
C PRO A 100 -18.28 -3.60 2.97
N LEU A 101 -17.24 -3.41 3.78
CA LEU A 101 -16.60 -4.43 4.59
C LEU A 101 -17.06 -4.36 6.04
N PRO A 102 -17.07 -5.47 6.78
CA PRO A 102 -17.37 -5.46 8.21
C PRO A 102 -16.24 -4.77 8.99
N VAL A 103 -16.61 -4.07 10.05
CA VAL A 103 -15.66 -3.59 11.05
C VAL A 103 -15.39 -4.72 12.05
N HIS A 104 -14.12 -4.99 12.32
CA HIS A 104 -13.70 -6.04 13.23
C HIS A 104 -13.50 -5.50 14.66
N GLU A 105 -13.74 -6.33 15.66
CA GLU A 105 -13.45 -5.98 17.05
C GLU A 105 -11.97 -5.60 17.22
N GLY A 106 -11.71 -4.43 17.79
CA GLY A 106 -10.38 -3.85 17.96
C GLY A 106 -9.82 -3.12 16.75
N GLN A 107 -10.53 -3.06 15.63
CA GLN A 107 -10.17 -2.22 14.50
C GLN A 107 -10.41 -0.74 14.84
N HIS A 108 -9.40 0.11 14.67
CA HIS A 108 -9.48 1.51 15.08
C HIS A 108 -10.47 2.33 14.25
N TYR A 109 -10.45 2.14 12.93
CA TYR A 109 -11.29 2.88 11.97
C TYR A 109 -11.92 1.93 10.95
N PRO A 110 -13.16 2.20 10.51
CA PRO A 110 -13.79 1.41 9.45
C PRO A 110 -13.08 1.61 8.10
N THR A 111 -13.19 0.60 7.24
CA THR A 111 -12.83 0.69 5.82
C THR A 111 -13.98 1.37 5.04
N PRO A 112 -13.76 1.87 3.79
CA PRO A 112 -12.46 1.87 3.11
C PRO A 112 -11.49 2.93 3.64
N TYR A 113 -10.18 2.69 3.43
CA TYR A 113 -9.13 3.65 3.74
C TYR A 113 -8.77 4.47 2.51
N MET A 114 -8.13 5.63 2.73
CA MET A 114 -7.41 6.40 1.72
C MET A 114 -5.92 6.31 2.00
N THR A 115 -5.22 5.51 1.23
CA THR A 115 -3.76 5.39 1.31
C THR A 115 -3.12 6.58 0.60
N ILE A 116 -2.19 7.25 1.26
CA ILE A 116 -1.50 8.44 0.74
C ILE A 116 -0.01 8.11 0.60
N MET A 117 0.50 8.13 -0.62
CA MET A 117 1.89 7.86 -0.96
C MET A 117 2.46 9.00 -1.81
N ASP A 118 3.68 9.43 -1.47
CA ASP A 118 4.45 10.37 -2.28
C ASP A 118 5.24 9.64 -3.35
N TRP A 119 5.21 10.15 -4.58
CA TRP A 119 5.88 9.57 -5.73
C TRP A 119 6.16 10.60 -6.84
N GLY A 120 7.07 10.23 -7.77
CA GLY A 120 7.30 11.00 -8.98
C GLY A 120 8.62 11.76 -9.01
N HIS A 121 9.53 11.46 -8.09
CA HIS A 121 10.80 12.15 -7.92
C HIS A 121 11.97 11.29 -8.37
N ASP A 122 12.54 11.56 -9.55
CA ASP A 122 13.64 10.77 -10.12
C ASP A 122 14.83 10.63 -9.15
N GLU A 123 15.22 11.70 -8.47
CA GLU A 123 16.34 11.70 -7.54
C GLU A 123 16.11 10.82 -6.31
N ARG A 124 14.85 10.65 -5.88
CA ARG A 124 14.47 9.75 -4.79
C ARG A 124 14.36 8.32 -5.28
N ASP A 125 13.77 8.11 -6.45
CA ASP A 125 13.57 6.80 -7.05
C ASP A 125 14.90 6.08 -7.31
N TYR A 126 15.92 6.80 -7.84
CA TYR A 126 17.28 6.28 -7.98
C TYR A 126 18.04 6.10 -6.66
N ALA A 127 17.58 6.73 -5.58
CA ALA A 127 18.17 6.62 -4.25
C ALA A 127 17.36 5.73 -3.29
N ALA A 128 16.34 5.05 -3.80
CA ALA A 128 15.50 4.15 -3.00
C ALA A 128 16.35 3.13 -2.23
N GLY A 129 16.09 2.95 -0.94
CA GLY A 129 16.88 2.10 -0.05
C GLY A 129 18.22 2.69 0.42
N HIS A 130 18.62 3.86 -0.06
CA HIS A 130 19.91 4.49 0.25
C HIS A 130 19.74 5.75 1.13
N SER A 131 19.41 5.58 2.41
CA SER A 131 19.17 6.67 3.34
C SER A 131 20.34 7.69 3.45
N ASP A 132 21.57 7.20 3.28
CA ASP A 132 22.80 8.02 3.33
C ASP A 132 23.02 8.87 2.08
N LYS A 133 22.29 8.62 0.99
CA LYS A 133 22.46 9.28 -0.31
C LYS A 133 21.19 9.98 -0.79
N ALA A 134 20.05 9.55 -0.31
CA ALA A 134 18.76 10.10 -0.72
C ALA A 134 18.64 11.56 -0.32
N PRO A 135 18.31 12.47 -1.26
CA PRO A 135 18.10 13.87 -0.92
C PRO A 135 16.92 14.01 0.04
N ARG A 136 16.96 15.02 0.89
CA ARG A 136 15.87 15.40 1.79
C ARG A 136 15.22 16.68 1.31
N LEU A 137 13.93 16.82 1.59
CA LEU A 137 13.20 18.05 1.32
C LEU A 137 13.77 19.22 2.14
N THR A 138 13.80 20.40 1.53
CA THR A 138 13.95 21.65 2.27
C THR A 138 12.74 21.86 3.19
N GLU A 139 12.88 22.73 4.20
CA GLU A 139 11.76 23.07 5.09
C GLU A 139 10.53 23.58 4.33
N VAL A 140 10.74 24.36 3.27
CA VAL A 140 9.65 24.89 2.42
C VAL A 140 8.91 23.75 1.71
N GLN A 141 9.65 22.86 1.06
CA GLN A 141 9.06 21.70 0.36
C GLN A 141 8.36 20.74 1.33
N TRP A 142 8.95 20.49 2.49
CA TRP A 142 8.32 19.69 3.55
C TRP A 142 6.98 20.29 3.98
N ASN A 143 6.94 21.60 4.24
CA ASN A 143 5.70 22.28 4.63
C ASN A 143 4.65 22.27 3.51
N THR A 144 5.06 22.31 2.24
CA THR A 144 4.16 22.14 1.09
C THR A 144 3.54 20.74 1.13
N MET A 145 4.36 19.70 1.22
CA MET A 145 3.91 18.29 1.31
C MET A 145 2.95 18.09 2.50
N ILE A 146 3.29 18.58 3.68
CA ILE A 146 2.42 18.51 4.88
C ILE A 146 1.08 19.23 4.65
N THR A 147 1.09 20.35 3.95
CA THR A 147 -0.15 21.08 3.60
C THR A 147 -1.01 20.27 2.65
N HIS A 148 -0.43 19.63 1.65
CA HIS A 148 -1.11 18.77 0.70
C HIS A 148 -1.73 17.55 1.39
N ILE A 149 -0.96 16.86 2.22
CA ILE A 149 -1.46 15.72 3.01
C ILE A 149 -2.65 16.14 3.89
N LYS A 150 -2.53 17.27 4.60
CA LYS A 150 -3.65 17.80 5.42
C LYS A 150 -4.89 18.12 4.59
N GLY A 151 -4.72 18.63 3.37
CA GLY A 151 -5.81 18.87 2.42
C GLY A 151 -6.51 17.57 2.01
N ILE A 152 -5.73 16.57 1.59
CA ILE A 152 -6.22 15.22 1.26
C ILE A 152 -6.99 14.62 2.44
N CYS A 153 -6.41 14.69 3.67
CA CYS A 153 -7.05 14.16 4.87
C CYS A 153 -8.41 14.81 5.15
N LYS A 154 -8.50 16.14 5.04
CA LYS A 154 -9.77 16.87 5.22
C LYS A 154 -10.79 16.49 4.17
N LYS A 155 -10.37 16.38 2.91
CA LYS A 155 -11.25 16.00 1.81
C LYS A 155 -11.76 14.56 1.98
N ALA A 156 -10.92 13.60 2.34
CA ALA A 156 -11.34 12.22 2.60
C ALA A 156 -12.32 12.13 3.79
N ALA A 157 -12.10 12.94 4.84
CA ALA A 157 -12.99 13.00 6.00
C ALA A 157 -14.42 13.46 5.66
N GLU A 158 -14.62 14.30 4.62
CA GLU A 158 -15.96 14.69 4.13
C GLU A 158 -16.79 13.47 3.68
N TYR A 159 -16.12 12.39 3.28
CA TYR A 159 -16.72 11.11 2.89
C TYR A 159 -16.76 10.07 4.02
N GLY A 160 -16.24 10.39 5.20
CA GLY A 160 -16.05 9.43 6.29
C GLY A 160 -14.96 8.39 6.03
N VAL A 161 -14.06 8.65 5.07
CA VAL A 161 -12.94 7.78 4.72
C VAL A 161 -11.73 8.11 5.61
N ARG A 162 -11.13 7.07 6.21
CA ARG A 162 -9.93 7.23 7.05
C ARG A 162 -8.67 7.33 6.21
N PRO A 163 -7.93 8.46 6.25
CA PRO A 163 -6.62 8.56 5.61
C PRO A 163 -5.55 7.79 6.38
N VAL A 164 -4.67 7.13 5.64
CA VAL A 164 -3.48 6.45 6.17
C VAL A 164 -2.27 6.79 5.30
N ILE A 165 -1.19 7.28 5.91
CA ILE A 165 0.03 7.64 5.20
C ILE A 165 0.89 6.39 5.07
N HIS A 166 1.32 6.11 3.84
CA HIS A 166 2.10 4.92 3.50
C HIS A 166 3.52 5.34 3.11
N PRO A 167 4.53 5.08 3.96
CA PRO A 167 5.93 5.23 3.59
C PRO A 167 6.29 4.28 2.43
N HIS A 168 6.84 4.84 1.35
CA HIS A 168 7.12 4.11 0.12
C HIS A 168 8.56 4.34 -0.36
N ALA A 169 9.27 3.27 -0.70
CA ALA A 169 10.63 3.34 -1.23
C ALA A 169 10.67 4.15 -2.54
N GLY A 170 11.52 5.17 -2.61
CA GLY A 170 11.64 6.06 -3.75
C GLY A 170 10.78 7.33 -3.69
N GLY A 171 9.97 7.52 -2.64
CA GLY A 171 9.27 8.78 -2.34
C GLY A 171 9.98 9.60 -1.27
N TYR A 172 9.44 10.76 -0.93
CA TYR A 172 9.95 11.61 0.16
C TYR A 172 9.38 11.26 1.55
N ILE A 173 8.61 10.18 1.65
CA ILE A 173 8.22 9.55 2.90
C ILE A 173 8.68 8.10 2.82
N GLU A 174 9.97 7.85 3.04
CA GLU A 174 10.58 6.53 2.92
C GLU A 174 11.32 6.12 4.20
N PHE A 175 12.22 6.99 4.71
CA PHE A 175 13.14 6.65 5.78
C PHE A 175 12.62 7.04 7.17
N ALA A 176 13.29 6.52 8.20
CA ALA A 176 12.93 6.69 9.60
C ALA A 176 12.72 8.15 10.03
N ASP A 177 13.62 9.03 9.61
CA ASP A 177 13.56 10.46 9.92
C ASP A 177 12.35 11.16 9.26
N GLU A 178 11.98 10.71 8.07
CA GLU A 178 10.82 11.21 7.34
C GLU A 178 9.51 10.70 7.97
N ILE A 179 9.44 9.42 8.36
CA ILE A 179 8.28 8.87 9.07
C ILE A 179 8.10 9.57 10.43
N ASP A 180 9.18 9.79 11.18
CA ASP A 180 9.13 10.53 12.44
C ASP A 180 8.68 11.99 12.22
N GLY A 181 9.07 12.60 11.09
CA GLY A 181 8.59 13.91 10.66
C GLY A 181 7.08 13.93 10.39
N ILE A 182 6.56 12.93 9.67
CA ILE A 182 5.11 12.77 9.44
C ILE A 182 4.35 12.65 10.76
N ILE A 183 4.84 11.83 11.69
CA ILE A 183 4.21 11.64 13.01
C ILE A 183 4.18 12.95 13.82
N ARG A 184 5.23 13.76 13.73
CA ARG A 184 5.32 15.06 14.39
C ARG A 184 4.32 16.09 13.82
N ASP A 185 4.19 16.14 12.48
CA ASP A 185 3.52 17.24 11.78
C ASP A 185 2.07 16.92 11.35
N ILE A 186 1.69 15.64 11.31
CA ILE A 186 0.33 15.17 11.04
C ILE A 186 -0.26 14.53 12.30
N PRO A 187 -1.26 15.14 12.95
CA PRO A 187 -1.94 14.55 14.12
C PRO A 187 -2.66 13.24 13.76
N TYR A 188 -2.73 12.30 14.72
CA TYR A 188 -3.40 11.00 14.51
C TYR A 188 -4.88 11.14 14.17
N GLU A 189 -5.53 12.18 14.66
CA GLU A 189 -6.92 12.48 14.35
C GLU A 189 -7.14 12.73 12.86
N LEU A 190 -6.14 13.22 12.14
CA LEU A 190 -6.20 13.45 10.70
C LEU A 190 -5.84 12.20 9.90
N ALA A 191 -4.74 11.52 10.25
CA ALA A 191 -4.29 10.33 9.53
C ALA A 191 -3.54 9.36 10.44
N GLY A 192 -3.75 8.06 10.21
CA GLY A 192 -2.89 6.99 10.73
C GLY A 192 -1.74 6.68 9.79
N LEU A 193 -1.06 5.57 10.06
CA LEU A 193 -0.07 4.99 9.17
C LEU A 193 -0.60 3.71 8.53
N CYS A 194 -0.21 3.50 7.29
CA CYS A 194 -0.19 2.20 6.62
C CYS A 194 1.27 1.78 6.49
N LEU A 195 1.74 0.86 7.33
CA LEU A 195 3.11 0.38 7.26
C LEU A 195 3.19 -0.87 6.38
N ASP A 196 4.17 -0.86 5.49
CA ASP A 196 4.44 -1.95 4.58
C ASP A 196 5.74 -2.66 4.95
N THR A 197 5.67 -3.97 5.13
CA THR A 197 6.81 -4.78 5.57
C THR A 197 7.96 -4.80 4.56
N GLY A 198 7.66 -4.82 3.27
CA GLY A 198 8.68 -4.81 2.22
C GLY A 198 9.33 -3.45 2.05
N HIS A 199 8.56 -2.36 2.05
CA HIS A 199 9.14 -1.01 1.98
C HIS A 199 9.98 -0.68 3.20
N LEU A 200 9.55 -1.06 4.43
CA LEU A 200 10.39 -0.92 5.62
C LEU A 200 11.72 -1.64 5.45
N TYR A 201 11.67 -2.92 5.04
CA TYR A 201 12.89 -3.71 4.83
C TYR A 201 13.77 -3.13 3.73
N TYR A 202 13.18 -2.76 2.58
CA TYR A 202 13.90 -2.17 1.44
C TYR A 202 14.66 -0.90 1.84
N SER A 203 14.09 -0.14 2.76
CA SER A 203 14.65 1.12 3.29
C SER A 203 15.51 0.95 4.54
N GLY A 204 15.92 -0.30 4.85
CA GLY A 204 16.86 -0.63 5.93
C GLY A 204 16.25 -0.64 7.32
N MET A 205 14.93 -0.78 7.44
CA MET A 205 14.20 -0.83 8.70
C MET A 205 13.66 -2.24 8.95
N ASP A 206 13.84 -2.78 10.16
CA ASP A 206 13.29 -4.09 10.55
C ASP A 206 11.77 -4.00 10.74
N PRO A 207 10.93 -4.70 9.95
CA PRO A 207 9.48 -4.59 10.06
C PRO A 207 8.93 -4.97 11.45
N VAL A 208 9.55 -5.93 12.16
CA VAL A 208 9.13 -6.34 13.51
C VAL A 208 9.31 -5.20 14.51
N GLU A 209 10.44 -4.50 14.45
CA GLU A 209 10.73 -3.38 15.34
C GLU A 209 9.85 -2.17 15.01
N TRP A 210 9.72 -1.85 13.72
CA TRP A 210 9.04 -0.63 13.27
C TRP A 210 7.52 -0.70 13.39
N LEU A 211 6.90 -1.87 13.21
CA LEU A 211 5.48 -2.07 13.55
C LEU A 211 5.20 -1.78 15.03
N LYS A 212 6.10 -2.21 15.92
CA LYS A 212 5.98 -1.93 17.37
C LYS A 212 6.23 -0.45 17.68
N LYS A 213 7.25 0.16 17.07
CA LYS A 213 7.60 1.58 17.27
C LYS A 213 6.41 2.50 16.99
N TYR A 214 5.66 2.24 15.93
CA TYR A 214 4.56 3.08 15.49
C TYR A 214 3.16 2.52 15.80
N ALA A 215 3.06 1.58 16.73
CA ALA A 215 1.82 0.91 17.07
C ALA A 215 0.63 1.85 17.34
N SER A 216 0.88 2.99 18.03
CA SER A 216 -0.15 4.00 18.33
C SER A 216 -0.66 4.80 17.12
N ARG A 217 -0.05 4.62 15.97
CA ARG A 217 -0.39 5.31 14.72
C ARG A 217 -0.86 4.35 13.64
N LEU A 218 -0.77 3.04 13.88
CA LEU A 218 -0.97 1.98 12.88
C LEU A 218 -2.45 1.67 12.71
N ASP A 219 -3.04 2.06 11.59
CA ASP A 219 -4.42 1.76 11.22
C ASP A 219 -4.55 0.71 10.12
N TYR A 220 -3.52 0.56 9.29
CA TYR A 220 -3.50 -0.35 8.16
C TYR A 220 -2.11 -0.97 7.97
N VAL A 221 -2.04 -2.14 7.34
CA VAL A 221 -0.76 -2.85 7.10
C VAL A 221 -0.74 -3.43 5.70
N HIS A 222 0.39 -3.25 5.02
CA HIS A 222 0.72 -3.95 3.80
C HIS A 222 1.80 -5.01 4.05
N PHE A 223 1.66 -6.14 3.40
CA PHE A 223 2.62 -7.23 3.43
C PHE A 223 3.28 -7.43 2.08
N LYS A 224 4.58 -7.28 2.04
CA LYS A 224 5.46 -7.63 0.92
C LYS A 224 6.61 -8.50 1.45
N ASP A 225 7.14 -9.35 0.62
CA ASP A 225 8.37 -10.09 0.92
C ASP A 225 9.46 -9.77 -0.10
N VAL A 226 10.71 -9.83 0.32
CA VAL A 226 11.86 -9.35 -0.44
C VAL A 226 12.82 -10.50 -0.72
N ASP A 227 13.15 -10.73 -1.98
CA ASP A 227 14.25 -11.63 -2.36
C ASP A 227 15.59 -10.97 -2.02
N GLU A 228 16.26 -11.47 -1.01
CA GLU A 228 17.52 -10.90 -0.48
C GLU A 228 18.62 -10.84 -1.53
N THR A 229 18.69 -11.83 -2.42
CA THR A 229 19.72 -11.89 -3.45
C THR A 229 19.51 -10.80 -4.49
N VAL A 230 18.27 -10.69 -4.99
CA VAL A 230 17.90 -9.65 -5.96
C VAL A 230 18.00 -8.27 -5.32
N TYR A 231 17.52 -8.11 -4.08
CA TYR A 231 17.60 -6.84 -3.33
C TYR A 231 19.02 -6.31 -3.23
N ARG A 232 19.99 -7.16 -2.81
CA ARG A 232 21.41 -6.75 -2.74
C ARG A 232 21.98 -6.36 -4.09
N GLU A 233 21.63 -7.10 -5.14
CA GLU A 233 22.06 -6.79 -6.48
C GLU A 233 21.53 -5.43 -6.96
N VAL A 234 20.20 -5.20 -6.85
CA VAL A 234 19.58 -3.97 -7.35
C VAL A 234 20.00 -2.74 -6.58
N LEU A 235 20.22 -2.83 -5.27
CA LEU A 235 20.80 -1.73 -4.50
C LEU A 235 22.20 -1.37 -5.00
N GLY A 236 23.03 -2.36 -5.32
CA GLY A 236 24.36 -2.14 -5.92
C GLY A 236 24.31 -1.44 -7.27
N MET A 237 23.25 -1.68 -8.05
CA MET A 237 23.04 -1.12 -9.39
C MET A 237 22.50 0.31 -9.38
N LYS A 238 21.93 0.79 -8.27
CA LYS A 238 21.29 2.11 -8.14
C LYS A 238 20.23 2.34 -9.23
N ILE A 239 19.36 1.38 -9.42
CA ILE A 239 18.23 1.44 -10.36
C ILE A 239 16.98 1.93 -9.65
N ARG A 240 15.98 2.30 -10.42
CA ARG A 240 14.66 2.73 -9.92
C ARG A 240 13.95 1.60 -9.18
N PHE A 241 13.10 1.96 -8.22
CA PHE A 241 12.36 0.98 -7.40
C PHE A 241 11.52 0.02 -8.26
N PHE A 242 10.69 0.52 -9.17
CA PHE A 242 9.87 -0.35 -10.02
C PHE A 242 10.69 -1.20 -11.02
N GLU A 243 11.86 -0.72 -11.44
CA GLU A 243 12.80 -1.53 -12.21
C GLU A 243 13.35 -2.68 -11.35
N ALA A 244 13.65 -2.42 -10.08
CA ALA A 244 14.05 -3.46 -9.13
C ALA A 244 12.93 -4.49 -8.92
N CYS A 245 11.68 -4.05 -8.79
CA CYS A 245 10.50 -4.93 -8.72
C CYS A 245 10.36 -5.77 -9.99
N GLY A 246 10.56 -5.18 -11.16
CA GLY A 246 10.58 -5.89 -12.44
C GLY A 246 11.66 -6.98 -12.54
N LYS A 247 12.76 -6.86 -11.78
CA LYS A 247 13.81 -7.87 -11.63
C LYS A 247 13.48 -8.94 -10.57
N GLY A 248 12.38 -8.78 -9.84
CA GLY A 248 11.94 -9.72 -8.81
C GLY A 248 12.40 -9.39 -7.40
N ALA A 249 12.74 -8.13 -7.11
CA ALA A 249 13.08 -7.70 -5.74
C ALA A 249 11.93 -7.96 -4.77
N MET A 250 10.67 -7.79 -5.20
CA MET A 250 9.49 -8.21 -4.47
C MET A 250 9.08 -9.62 -4.92
N CYS A 251 8.94 -10.54 -3.97
CA CYS A 251 8.65 -11.94 -4.23
C CYS A 251 7.40 -12.43 -3.46
N PRO A 252 6.86 -13.63 -3.77
CA PRO A 252 5.75 -14.17 -3.00
C PRO A 252 6.11 -14.32 -1.51
N ILE A 253 5.17 -13.99 -0.64
CA ILE A 253 5.36 -14.05 0.81
C ILE A 253 5.72 -15.49 1.24
N GLY A 254 6.79 -15.60 2.03
CA GLY A 254 7.38 -16.86 2.45
C GLY A 254 8.44 -17.42 1.49
N LYS A 255 8.74 -16.71 0.41
CA LYS A 255 9.86 -17.01 -0.49
C LYS A 255 11.04 -16.05 -0.29
N GLY A 256 10.79 -14.94 0.39
CA GLY A 256 11.79 -13.93 0.69
C GLY A 256 12.44 -14.11 2.05
N THR A 257 12.93 -13.00 2.57
CA THR A 257 13.77 -12.96 3.77
C THR A 257 13.07 -12.47 5.03
N LEU A 258 11.84 -11.96 4.92
CA LEU A 258 11.15 -11.34 6.06
C LEU A 258 10.66 -12.38 7.09
N ASP A 259 10.82 -12.06 8.37
CA ASP A 259 10.37 -12.92 9.49
C ASP A 259 8.86 -12.77 9.74
N TYR A 260 8.03 -13.41 8.95
CA TYR A 260 6.58 -13.40 9.10
C TYR A 260 6.05 -13.98 10.42
N PRO A 261 6.65 -15.02 11.01
CA PRO A 261 6.35 -15.40 12.40
C PRO A 261 6.59 -14.28 13.41
N GLY A 262 7.72 -13.57 13.30
CA GLY A 262 8.04 -12.40 14.12
C GLY A 262 7.10 -11.23 13.88
N ILE A 263 6.80 -10.91 12.62
CA ILE A 263 5.82 -9.88 12.23
C ILE A 263 4.45 -10.18 12.85
N LYS A 264 3.97 -11.43 12.75
CA LYS A 264 2.73 -11.84 13.38
C LYS A 264 2.74 -11.62 14.89
N LYS A 265 3.82 -12.05 15.54
CA LYS A 265 3.99 -11.85 16.98
C LYS A 265 3.94 -10.37 17.34
N ALA A 266 4.62 -9.51 16.59
CA ALA A 266 4.60 -8.07 16.79
C ALA A 266 3.18 -7.49 16.67
N LEU A 267 2.43 -7.85 15.64
CA LEU A 267 1.05 -7.41 15.43
C LEU A 267 0.11 -7.87 16.57
N LEU A 268 0.30 -9.08 17.09
CA LEU A 268 -0.44 -9.57 18.25
C LEU A 268 -0.08 -8.80 19.55
N GLU A 269 1.21 -8.52 19.77
CA GLU A 269 1.70 -7.79 20.94
C GLU A 269 1.18 -6.34 20.97
N ILE A 270 1.06 -5.69 19.83
CA ILE A 270 0.51 -4.33 19.74
C ILE A 270 -1.02 -4.29 19.68
N GLY A 271 -1.69 -5.45 19.66
CA GLY A 271 -3.14 -5.53 19.62
C GLY A 271 -3.75 -5.19 18.25
N TYR A 272 -3.00 -5.28 17.14
CA TYR A 272 -3.52 -4.96 15.81
C TYR A 272 -4.73 -5.82 15.45
N SER A 273 -5.77 -5.19 14.93
CA SER A 273 -6.97 -5.83 14.42
C SER A 273 -7.47 -5.06 13.19
N GLY A 274 -7.78 -5.76 12.11
CA GLY A 274 -8.23 -5.13 10.87
C GLY A 274 -7.82 -5.90 9.63
N TYR A 275 -7.59 -5.16 8.56
CA TYR A 275 -7.21 -5.69 7.26
C TYR A 275 -5.71 -5.60 7.05
N ILE A 276 -5.17 -6.57 6.30
CA ILE A 276 -3.77 -6.63 5.89
C ILE A 276 -3.76 -6.94 4.40
N THR A 277 -3.22 -6.04 3.60
CA THR A 277 -3.14 -6.23 2.15
C THR A 277 -1.81 -6.85 1.76
N ILE A 278 -1.88 -7.93 0.97
CA ILE A 278 -0.71 -8.48 0.28
C ILE A 278 -0.45 -7.66 -0.97
N GLU A 279 0.78 -7.23 -1.12
CA GLU A 279 1.28 -6.55 -2.31
C GLU A 279 2.55 -7.24 -2.84
N GLN A 280 2.70 -7.18 -4.15
CA GLN A 280 3.88 -7.66 -4.86
C GLN A 280 3.94 -6.98 -6.21
N GLU A 281 4.63 -5.87 -6.30
CA GLU A 281 4.83 -5.16 -7.57
C GLU A 281 5.58 -6.06 -8.55
N ARG A 282 5.11 -6.03 -9.78
CA ARG A 282 5.69 -6.80 -10.88
C ARG A 282 5.44 -6.17 -12.23
N ASP A 283 6.20 -6.59 -13.21
CA ASP A 283 5.90 -6.28 -14.60
C ASP A 283 4.57 -6.93 -15.01
N PRO A 284 3.58 -6.19 -15.53
CA PRO A 284 2.28 -6.74 -15.93
C PRO A 284 2.38 -7.82 -17.03
N ARG A 285 3.46 -7.84 -17.81
CA ARG A 285 3.76 -8.90 -18.78
C ARG A 285 3.94 -10.28 -18.12
N ASN A 286 4.23 -10.30 -16.83
CA ASN A 286 4.40 -11.51 -16.02
C ASN A 286 3.13 -11.86 -15.21
N SER A 287 1.98 -11.21 -15.47
CA SER A 287 0.74 -11.40 -14.70
C SER A 287 0.14 -12.81 -14.79
N ASP A 288 0.59 -13.63 -15.73
CA ASP A 288 0.12 -15.03 -15.85
C ASP A 288 0.53 -15.92 -14.68
N THR A 289 1.56 -15.53 -13.93
CA THR A 289 1.98 -16.23 -12.70
C THR A 289 1.33 -15.69 -11.43
N SER A 290 0.65 -14.55 -11.50
CA SER A 290 0.14 -13.83 -10.34
C SER A 290 -0.78 -14.67 -9.45
N LEU A 291 -1.75 -15.37 -10.04
CA LEU A 291 -2.66 -16.23 -9.26
C LEU A 291 -1.93 -17.31 -8.46
N ARG A 292 -0.90 -17.94 -9.05
CA ARG A 292 -0.06 -18.92 -8.35
C ARG A 292 0.66 -18.26 -7.17
N ASP A 293 1.33 -17.15 -7.42
CA ASP A 293 2.17 -16.46 -6.45
C ASP A 293 1.34 -15.92 -5.27
N VAL A 294 0.17 -15.35 -5.56
CA VAL A 294 -0.78 -14.89 -4.53
C VAL A 294 -1.33 -16.06 -3.70
N LYS A 295 -1.67 -17.21 -4.33
CA LYS A 295 -2.09 -18.42 -3.61
C LYS A 295 -0.99 -18.98 -2.71
N GLU A 296 0.25 -18.97 -3.15
CA GLU A 296 1.41 -19.36 -2.34
C GLU A 296 1.56 -18.46 -1.13
N SER A 297 1.50 -17.13 -1.32
CA SER A 297 1.56 -16.13 -0.25
C SER A 297 0.45 -16.34 0.79
N VAL A 298 -0.80 -16.48 0.35
CA VAL A 298 -1.94 -16.74 1.26
C VAL A 298 -1.78 -18.07 2.00
N THR A 299 -1.31 -19.11 1.33
CA THR A 299 -1.09 -20.43 1.94
C THR A 299 -0.02 -20.36 3.01
N TYR A 300 1.10 -19.69 2.73
CA TYR A 300 2.16 -19.51 3.70
C TYR A 300 1.68 -18.69 4.92
N LEU A 301 1.01 -17.56 4.71
CA LEU A 301 0.48 -16.74 5.81
C LEU A 301 -0.50 -17.52 6.69
N LYS A 302 -1.33 -18.38 6.12
CA LYS A 302 -2.20 -19.29 6.90
C LYS A 302 -1.37 -20.29 7.71
N SER A 303 -0.30 -20.84 7.14
CA SER A 303 0.56 -21.80 7.84
C SER A 303 1.26 -21.20 9.06
N VAL A 304 1.60 -19.92 9.03
CA VAL A 304 2.15 -19.18 10.18
C VAL A 304 1.07 -18.56 11.06
N GLY A 305 -0.21 -18.85 10.74
CA GLY A 305 -1.37 -18.61 11.58
C GLY A 305 -2.02 -17.25 11.42
N PHE A 306 -1.83 -16.53 10.32
CA PHE A 306 -2.74 -15.45 9.94
C PHE A 306 -4.08 -16.04 9.55
N SER A 307 -5.16 -15.41 10.01
CA SER A 307 -6.50 -15.96 9.81
C SER A 307 -7.07 -15.68 8.43
N LYS A 308 -8.15 -16.34 8.17
CA LYS A 308 -8.94 -16.58 6.95
C LYS A 308 -9.37 -15.33 6.20
#